data_ed0010f96c0653c785e87c7e621f0621
#
_entry.id   ed0010f96c0653c785e87c7e621f0621
#
_cell.length_a   1.000
_cell.length_b   1.000
_cell.length_c   1.000
_cell.angle_alpha   90.00
_cell.angle_beta   90.00
_cell.angle_gamma   90.00
#
_symmetry.space_group_name_H-M   'P 1'
#
loop_
_entity.id
_entity.type
_entity.pdbx_description
1 polymer ?
#
loop_
_entity_poly.entity_id
_entity_poly.type
_entity_poly.pdbx_seq_one_letter_code
_entity_poly.pdbx_strand_id
1 'polypeptide(L)' 'MNGTVKWFNADKGYGFIEREDGDDVFVHFSAIEEDGFKTLDEGQNVEFEVVEGNRGLQAEKVVRV' A
#
# COMPACT_ATOMS: atom_id res chain seq x y z
N MET A 1 1.57 -8.22 -7.70
CA MET A 1 2.81 -7.42 -7.66
C MET A 1 3.27 -7.27 -6.23
N ASN A 2 4.54 -7.41 -5.99
CA ASN A 2 5.09 -7.32 -4.64
C ASN A 2 5.82 -6.01 -4.42
N GLY A 3 5.81 -5.55 -3.19
CA GLY A 3 6.53 -4.33 -2.81
C GLY A 3 6.75 -4.26 -1.32
N THR A 4 7.34 -3.17 -0.90
CA THR A 4 7.68 -2.91 0.50
C THR A 4 7.07 -1.60 0.92
N VAL A 5 6.41 -1.57 2.06
CA VAL A 5 5.82 -0.34 2.57
C VAL A 5 6.93 0.65 2.90
N LYS A 6 6.91 1.80 2.23
CA LYS A 6 7.89 2.84 2.47
C LYS A 6 7.55 3.59 3.75
N TRP A 7 6.30 3.96 3.90
CA TRP A 7 5.75 4.50 5.14
C TRP A 7 4.23 4.46 5.06
N PHE A 8 3.60 4.48 6.21
CA PHE A 8 2.15 4.50 6.28
C PHE A 8 1.73 5.28 7.53
N ASN A 9 0.81 6.22 7.37
CA ASN A 9 0.29 7.02 8.48
C ASN A 9 -1.09 6.51 8.85
N ALA A 10 -1.17 5.80 9.97
CA ALA A 10 -2.42 5.18 10.40
C ALA A 10 -3.50 6.22 10.75
N ASP A 11 -3.08 7.37 11.25
CA ASP A 11 -4.03 8.43 11.63
C ASP A 11 -4.70 9.03 10.40
N LYS A 12 -3.94 9.24 9.35
CA LYS A 12 -4.46 9.82 8.11
C LYS A 12 -4.99 8.76 7.16
N GLY A 13 -4.57 7.51 7.34
CA GLY A 13 -5.09 6.40 6.57
C GLY A 13 -4.48 6.21 5.20
N TYR A 14 -3.23 6.65 4.98
CA TYR A 14 -2.58 6.45 3.70
C TYR A 14 -1.07 6.38 3.84
N GLY A 15 -0.42 5.93 2.76
CA GLY A 15 1.03 5.84 2.71
C GLY A 15 1.48 5.50 1.32
N PHE A 16 2.71 4.99 1.23
CA PHE A 16 3.30 4.63 -0.05
C PHE A 16 3.98 3.27 0.05
N ILE A 17 3.88 2.53 -1.04
CA ILE A 17 4.54 1.24 -1.20
C ILE A 17 5.58 1.40 -2.30
N GLU A 18 6.81 0.97 -2.04
CA GLU A 18 7.86 0.98 -3.03
C GLU A 18 7.82 -0.33 -3.80
N ARG A 19 7.66 -0.26 -5.12
CA ARG A 19 7.66 -1.46 -5.97
C ARG A 19 9.08 -1.94 -6.20
N GLU A 20 9.20 -3.20 -6.62
CA GLU A 20 10.51 -3.78 -6.90
C GLU A 20 11.27 -3.01 -7.97
N ASP A 21 10.56 -2.38 -8.91
CA ASP A 21 11.19 -1.59 -9.96
C ASP A 21 11.52 -0.16 -9.52
N GLY A 22 11.26 0.17 -8.26
CA GLY A 22 11.69 1.43 -7.68
C GLY A 22 10.67 2.54 -7.66
N ASP A 23 9.54 2.39 -8.33
CA ASP A 23 8.51 3.43 -8.33
C ASP A 23 7.59 3.30 -7.12
N ASP A 24 7.23 4.43 -6.53
CA ASP A 24 6.33 4.46 -5.38
C ASP A 24 4.88 4.43 -5.85
N VAL A 25 4.04 3.75 -5.07
CA VAL A 25 2.61 3.64 -5.35
C VAL A 25 1.84 4.10 -4.13
N PHE A 26 0.86 4.98 -4.32
CA PHE A 26 0.00 5.44 -3.24
C PHE A 26 -0.88 4.30 -2.73
N VAL A 27 -1.06 4.22 -1.41
CA VAL A 27 -1.97 3.25 -0.80
C VAL A 27 -2.85 3.94 0.23
N HIS A 28 -4.16 3.67 0.17
CA HIS A 28 -5.14 4.17 1.12
C HIS A 28 -5.62 2.99 1.97
N PHE A 29 -6.01 3.25 3.23
CA PHE A 29 -6.40 2.16 4.12
C PHE A 29 -7.53 1.31 3.56
N SER A 30 -8.40 1.89 2.74
CA SER A 30 -9.51 1.15 2.13
C SER A 30 -9.04 0.07 1.16
N ALA A 31 -7.80 0.15 0.71
CA ALA A 31 -7.24 -0.85 -0.21
C ALA A 31 -6.63 -2.04 0.53
N ILE A 32 -6.51 -1.96 1.85
CA ILE A 32 -5.91 -3.04 2.64
C ILE A 32 -6.97 -4.09 2.93
N GLU A 33 -6.70 -5.32 2.50
CA GLU A 33 -7.63 -6.43 2.71
C GLU A 33 -7.29 -7.17 4.00
N GLU A 34 -7.77 -6.64 5.10
CA GLU A 34 -7.57 -7.23 6.42
C GLU A 34 -8.81 -7.04 7.24
N ASP A 35 -9.09 -8.00 8.11
CA ASP A 35 -10.14 -7.86 9.10
C ASP A 35 -9.62 -7.02 10.26
N GLY A 36 -10.46 -6.13 10.78
CA GLY A 36 -10.08 -5.31 11.91
C GLY A 36 -9.31 -4.08 11.53
N PHE A 37 -8.22 -3.80 12.23
CA PHE A 37 -7.46 -2.57 12.07
C PHE A 37 -6.63 -2.58 10.78
N LYS A 38 -6.95 -1.66 9.89
CA LYS A 38 -6.31 -1.60 8.57
C LYS A 38 -5.12 -0.66 8.60
N THR A 39 -3.94 -1.22 8.79
CA THR A 39 -2.71 -0.45 8.82
C THR A 39 -1.57 -1.28 8.25
N LEU A 40 -0.47 -0.60 7.92
CA LEU A 40 0.73 -1.24 7.41
C LEU A 40 1.92 -0.72 8.20
N ASP A 41 2.94 -1.58 8.34
CA ASP A 41 4.17 -1.20 9.02
C ASP A 41 5.25 -0.84 8.02
N GLU A 42 6.07 0.13 8.37
CA GLU A 42 7.21 0.51 7.54
C GLU A 42 8.13 -0.70 7.35
N GLY A 43 8.51 -0.95 6.10
CA GLY A 43 9.35 -2.09 5.76
C GLY A 43 8.60 -3.39 5.56
N GLN A 44 7.29 -3.39 5.76
CA GLN A 44 6.47 -4.58 5.58
C GLN A 44 6.41 -4.99 4.11
N ASN A 45 6.58 -6.28 3.83
CA ASN A 45 6.38 -6.81 2.49
C ASN A 45 4.90 -7.02 2.24
N VAL A 46 4.43 -6.59 1.08
CA VAL A 46 3.01 -6.69 0.72
C VAL A 46 2.86 -7.13 -0.73
N GLU A 47 1.72 -7.72 -1.03
CA GLU A 47 1.31 -8.03 -2.40
C GLU A 47 0.09 -7.19 -2.72
N PHE A 48 0.00 -6.67 -3.93
CA PHE A 48 -1.05 -5.74 -4.30
C PHE A 48 -1.21 -5.66 -5.81
N GLU A 49 -2.31 -5.02 -6.23
CA GLU A 49 -2.54 -4.68 -7.65
C GLU A 49 -2.35 -3.18 -7.81
N VAL A 50 -1.93 -2.77 -8.99
CA VAL A 50 -1.73 -1.35 -9.30
C VAL A 50 -2.83 -0.90 -10.25
N VAL A 51 -3.48 0.20 -9.89
CA VAL A 51 -4.50 0.82 -10.75
C VAL A 51 -4.21 2.30 -10.86
N GLU A 52 -4.75 2.93 -11.91
CA GLU A 52 -4.64 4.38 -12.04
C GLU A 52 -5.73 5.03 -11.19
N GLY A 53 -5.33 5.95 -10.35
CA GLY A 53 -6.26 6.69 -9.51
C GLY A 53 -6.11 8.19 -9.73
N ASN A 54 -6.81 8.97 -8.92
CA ASN A 54 -6.79 10.43 -9.04
C ASN A 54 -5.42 11.03 -8.77
N ARG A 55 -4.59 10.34 -8.03
CA ARG A 55 -3.26 10.82 -7.64
C ARG A 55 -2.14 10.11 -8.41
N GLY A 56 -2.50 9.44 -9.50
CA GLY A 56 -1.57 8.62 -10.26
C GLY A 56 -1.76 7.15 -9.91
N LEU A 57 -0.69 6.38 -9.92
CA LEU A 57 -0.77 4.95 -9.62
C LEU A 57 -1.07 4.74 -8.15
N GLN A 58 -1.99 3.82 -7.86
CA GLN A 58 -2.32 3.47 -6.49
C GLN A 58 -2.49 1.97 -6.34
N ALA A 59 -2.25 1.49 -5.12
CA ALA A 59 -2.36 0.07 -4.79
C ALA A 59 -3.79 -0.29 -4.42
N GLU A 60 -4.21 -1.49 -4.82
CA GLU A 60 -5.50 -2.06 -4.47
C GLU A 60 -5.28 -3.49 -4.05
N LYS A 61 -6.21 -4.03 -3.25
CA LYS A 61 -6.16 -5.42 -2.79
C LYS A 61 -4.82 -5.74 -2.13
N VAL A 62 -4.43 -4.89 -1.20
CA VAL A 62 -3.15 -5.01 -0.52
C VAL A 62 -3.25 -6.06 0.58
N VAL A 63 -2.36 -7.04 0.55
CA VAL A 63 -2.30 -8.08 1.57
C VAL A 63 -0.86 -8.22 2.06
N ARG A 64 -0.71 -8.57 3.32
CA ARG A 64 0.63 -8.81 3.87
C ARG A 64 1.14 -10.15 3.38
N VAL A 65 2.41 -10.18 3.07
CA VAL A 65 3.07 -11.40 2.61
C VAL A 65 3.68 -12.14 3.78
#